data_a4d5f8a790f3959ceb7b96d7ad71dc24
#
_entry.id   a4d5f8a790f3959ceb7b96d7ad71dc24
#
_cell.length_a   1.000
_cell.length_b   1.000
_cell.length_c   1.000
_cell.angle_alpha   90.00
_cell.angle_beta   90.00
_cell.angle_gamma   90.00
#
_symmetry.space_group_name_H-M   'P 1'
#
loop_
_entity.id
_entity.type
_entity.pdbx_description
1 polymer ?
#
loop_
_entity_poly.entity_id
_entity_poly.type
_entity_poly.pdbx_seq_one_letter_code
_entity_poly.pdbx_strand_id
1 'polypeptide(L)'
;MDISYGVPRMIGSTGRIRLSAKGLVRPLVTTLLAAAMLQGQKAPADLHDIAERAYIYAYPLVLLEATRGAQSVNQFTHVPQFPRPDIRQIVRPNADTLYSTAWLDLAKEPILIHVPDSGGRFYLLQFMDAWTETFADPGKRTTGTTEAWFAVVGPNWKGTLPEHVTRLDAPTNIGWLLGRTQTNGASDYDNVHAFQKGMRMMPLSAYPNGEQKLGSALAFGKSVGPTPPDRVKAMEPDDFFAAFAKAMKANPPHTSDTPMIADLARLGIVPGEDFDASKLSQEQEQAINQGAHAASARVEQMITAAAATKPGWAGFNKNIGRYGTNYMARAAIARFAIGANPPEDAIYLNSSADGAGQLLSGTMRYRMHFDKAVLPPVRAFWSLTAYDKDGYFIANPIQRYAIGDRDPLKFNPDGSLDIYFQSQNPGPEKESNWLPSGDGTFNLTIRLYWPEEAILNGTWHPPALERIP
;
A
#
# COMPACT_ATOMS: atom_id res chain seq x y z
N MET A 1 -10.68 -48.12 -3.74
CA MET A 1 -11.99 -48.40 -4.35
C MET A 1 -12.08 -47.59 -5.62
N ASP A 2 -11.81 -48.29 -6.74
CA ASP A 2 -12.00 -47.76 -8.10
C ASP A 2 -13.45 -47.68 -8.46
N ILE A 3 -13.87 -46.61 -9.13
CA ILE A 3 -15.03 -46.67 -10.01
C ILE A 3 -14.76 -45.75 -11.24
N SER A 4 -14.48 -46.42 -12.34
CA SER A 4 -14.45 -45.93 -13.73
C SER A 4 -15.86 -45.98 -14.36
N TYR A 5 -16.22 -45.00 -15.16
CA TYR A 5 -17.26 -45.03 -16.21
C TYR A 5 -16.75 -44.21 -17.37
N GLY A 6 -16.57 -44.61 -18.59
CA GLY A 6 -17.40 -45.54 -19.41
C GLY A 6 -17.86 -44.68 -20.63
N VAL A 7 -17.14 -44.81 -21.79
CA VAL A 7 -17.44 -44.18 -23.10
C VAL A 7 -18.39 -45.10 -23.86
N PRO A 8 -19.43 -44.65 -24.56
CA PRO A 8 -20.03 -45.43 -25.62
C PRO A 8 -19.53 -45.00 -27.02
N ARG A 9 -18.99 -45.96 -27.74
CA ARG A 9 -18.83 -45.96 -29.19
C ARG A 9 -20.20 -46.18 -29.87
N MET A 10 -20.46 -45.48 -30.96
CA MET A 10 -21.38 -45.95 -31.97
C MET A 10 -20.75 -46.05 -33.33
N ILE A 11 -21.07 -47.13 -33.98
CA ILE A 11 -20.56 -47.71 -35.25
C ILE A 11 -21.54 -47.39 -36.39
N GLY A 12 -20.99 -47.05 -37.54
CA GLY A 12 -21.47 -47.55 -38.85
C GLY A 12 -22.39 -46.66 -39.68
N SER A 13 -22.02 -46.27 -40.85
CA SER A 13 -22.20 -47.08 -42.06
C SER A 13 -21.76 -46.34 -43.33
N THR A 14 -21.24 -47.13 -44.23
CA THR A 14 -20.74 -46.81 -45.55
C THR A 14 -21.80 -46.36 -46.53
N GLY A 15 -21.49 -45.33 -47.33
CA GLY A 15 -22.24 -44.98 -48.53
C GLY A 15 -21.32 -44.33 -49.57
N ARG A 16 -20.85 -45.12 -50.53
CA ARG A 16 -20.13 -44.64 -51.74
C ARG A 16 -21.13 -44.04 -52.70
N ILE A 17 -20.93 -42.82 -53.12
CA ILE A 17 -21.45 -42.28 -54.37
C ILE A 17 -20.30 -41.65 -55.15
N ARG A 18 -20.01 -42.25 -56.32
CA ARG A 18 -19.17 -41.68 -57.38
C ARG A 18 -20.00 -40.70 -58.20
N LEU A 19 -19.47 -39.48 -58.33
CA LEU A 19 -19.81 -38.65 -59.48
C LEU A 19 -18.60 -37.84 -59.94
N SER A 20 -18.28 -38.06 -61.18
CA SER A 20 -17.29 -37.38 -61.99
C SER A 20 -17.85 -36.05 -62.49
N ALA A 21 -17.08 -34.96 -62.34
CA ALA A 21 -17.20 -33.80 -63.24
C ALA A 21 -15.90 -32.99 -63.24
N LYS A 22 -15.32 -32.86 -64.37
CA LYS A 22 -14.22 -31.97 -64.71
C LYS A 22 -14.75 -30.50 -64.66
N GLY A 23 -14.10 -29.65 -63.92
CA GLY A 23 -14.41 -28.22 -63.94
C GLY A 23 -13.26 -27.43 -63.36
N LEU A 24 -12.68 -26.57 -64.18
CA LEU A 24 -11.63 -25.61 -63.85
C LEU A 24 -12.01 -24.79 -62.57
N VAL A 25 -11.16 -24.80 -61.57
CA VAL A 25 -11.17 -23.78 -60.50
C VAL A 25 -9.79 -23.14 -60.43
N ARG A 26 -9.70 -21.89 -60.85
CA ARG A 26 -8.62 -20.96 -60.65
C ARG A 26 -8.51 -20.57 -59.16
N PRO A 27 -7.33 -20.08 -58.68
CA PRO A 27 -7.03 -20.05 -57.27
C PRO A 27 -7.67 -18.82 -56.57
N LEU A 28 -8.62 -19.09 -55.68
CA LEU A 28 -9.21 -18.11 -54.76
C LEU A 28 -8.69 -18.28 -53.31
N VAL A 29 -7.62 -19.06 -53.09
CA VAL A 29 -7.17 -19.42 -51.75
C VAL A 29 -6.03 -18.50 -51.27
N THR A 30 -5.38 -17.73 -52.17
CA THR A 30 -4.24 -16.90 -51.81
C THR A 30 -4.61 -15.51 -51.22
N THR A 31 -5.85 -15.06 -51.36
CA THR A 31 -6.28 -13.74 -50.89
C THR A 31 -6.87 -13.79 -49.48
N LEU A 32 -7.30 -14.94 -48.99
CA LEU A 32 -7.88 -15.08 -47.63
C LEU A 32 -6.85 -15.28 -46.53
N LEU A 33 -5.65 -15.78 -46.84
CA LEU A 33 -4.55 -15.92 -45.87
C LEU A 33 -3.81 -14.59 -45.60
N ALA A 34 -3.83 -13.65 -46.53
CA ALA A 34 -3.25 -12.31 -46.33
C ALA A 34 -4.14 -11.40 -45.48
N ALA A 35 -5.46 -11.62 -45.53
CA ALA A 35 -6.42 -10.86 -44.67
C ALA A 35 -6.49 -11.38 -43.23
N ALA A 36 -6.15 -12.65 -42.98
CA ALA A 36 -6.11 -13.22 -41.62
C ALA A 36 -4.84 -12.90 -40.84
N MET A 37 -3.77 -12.46 -41.49
CA MET A 37 -2.53 -12.01 -40.82
C MET A 37 -2.53 -10.52 -40.47
N LEU A 38 -3.54 -9.75 -40.91
CA LEU A 38 -3.73 -8.33 -40.59
C LEU A 38 -4.69 -8.10 -39.40
N GLN A 39 -5.31 -9.15 -38.86
CA GLN A 39 -6.22 -9.08 -37.72
C GLN A 39 -5.50 -9.39 -36.39
N GLY A 40 -4.45 -8.66 -36.04
CA GLY A 40 -3.77 -8.87 -34.77
C GLY A 40 -2.75 -7.80 -34.38
N GLN A 41 -2.37 -6.92 -35.27
CA GLN A 41 -1.54 -5.79 -34.87
C GLN A 41 -2.48 -4.69 -34.34
N LYS A 42 -2.54 -4.57 -33.00
CA LYS A 42 -3.05 -3.37 -32.33
C LYS A 42 -2.35 -2.19 -32.99
N ALA A 43 -3.11 -1.18 -33.49
CA ALA A 43 -2.52 0.04 -33.98
C ALA A 43 -1.49 0.54 -32.95
N PRO A 44 -0.33 1.07 -33.40
CA PRO A 44 0.65 1.61 -32.46
C PRO A 44 -0.07 2.65 -31.59
N ALA A 45 0.07 2.52 -30.28
CA ALA A 45 -0.54 3.45 -29.34
C ALA A 45 -0.11 4.88 -29.69
N ASP A 46 -1.05 5.83 -29.62
CA ASP A 46 -0.79 7.24 -29.80
C ASP A 46 0.23 7.74 -28.77
N LEU A 47 1.07 8.69 -29.13
CA LEU A 47 2.07 9.27 -28.21
C LEU A 47 1.40 9.90 -26.98
N HIS A 48 0.22 10.48 -27.12
CA HIS A 48 -0.56 10.99 -25.99
C HIS A 48 -0.92 9.88 -24.99
N ASP A 49 -1.44 8.76 -25.46
CA ASP A 49 -1.77 7.61 -24.60
C ASP A 49 -0.53 7.03 -23.92
N ILE A 50 0.60 7.03 -24.62
CA ILE A 50 1.89 6.61 -24.05
C ILE A 50 2.34 7.57 -22.96
N ALA A 51 2.25 8.88 -23.20
CA ALA A 51 2.64 9.89 -22.24
C ALA A 51 1.77 9.85 -20.96
N GLU A 52 0.46 9.64 -21.10
CA GLU A 52 -0.43 9.41 -19.95
C GLU A 52 0.03 8.20 -19.12
N ARG A 53 0.28 7.06 -19.77
CA ARG A 53 0.76 5.86 -19.07
C ARG A 53 2.15 6.05 -18.48
N ALA A 54 3.04 6.75 -19.17
CA ALA A 54 4.38 7.07 -18.71
C ALA A 54 4.37 7.91 -17.43
N TYR A 55 3.53 8.93 -17.34
CA TYR A 55 3.37 9.73 -16.13
C TYR A 55 2.86 8.87 -14.95
N ILE A 56 1.81 8.07 -15.18
CA ILE A 56 1.25 7.18 -14.15
C ILE A 56 2.31 6.19 -13.65
N TYR A 57 3.10 5.62 -14.58
CA TYR A 57 4.20 4.72 -14.25
C TYR A 57 5.30 5.39 -13.43
N ALA A 58 5.70 6.59 -13.81
CA ALA A 58 6.78 7.37 -13.20
C ALA A 58 6.40 7.94 -11.82
N TYR A 59 5.12 8.20 -11.59
CA TYR A 59 4.61 8.94 -10.43
C TYR A 59 5.10 8.39 -9.08
N PRO A 60 5.06 7.07 -8.79
CA PRO A 60 5.52 6.54 -7.51
C PRO A 60 7.01 6.80 -7.24
N LEU A 61 7.86 6.65 -8.26
CA LEU A 61 9.30 6.88 -8.14
C LEU A 61 9.60 8.36 -7.86
N VAL A 62 8.98 9.27 -8.59
CA VAL A 62 9.13 10.72 -8.39
C VAL A 62 8.63 11.14 -7.01
N LEU A 63 7.49 10.59 -6.58
CA LEU A 63 6.94 10.89 -5.26
C LEU A 63 7.80 10.33 -4.13
N LEU A 64 8.35 9.13 -4.29
CA LEU A 64 9.23 8.55 -3.27
C LEU A 64 10.49 9.41 -3.09
N GLU A 65 11.11 9.86 -4.17
CA GLU A 65 12.26 10.76 -4.13
C GLU A 65 11.90 12.13 -3.51
N ALA A 66 10.74 12.69 -3.86
CA ALA A 66 10.25 13.93 -3.25
C ALA A 66 9.95 13.75 -1.74
N THR A 67 9.53 12.55 -1.32
CA THR A 67 9.27 12.21 0.08
C THR A 67 10.58 12.03 0.85
N ARG A 68 11.56 11.37 0.26
CA ARG A 68 12.90 11.20 0.84
C ARG A 68 13.59 12.55 1.02
N GLY A 69 13.56 13.40 -0.02
CA GLY A 69 14.21 14.70 0.02
C GLY A 69 15.68 14.62 0.45
N ALA A 70 16.07 15.50 1.36
CA ALA A 70 17.43 15.56 1.93
C ALA A 70 17.59 14.77 3.25
N GLN A 71 16.68 13.82 3.53
CA GLN A 71 16.76 13.01 4.74
C GLN A 71 18.01 12.12 4.73
N SER A 72 18.57 11.89 5.94
CA SER A 72 19.71 11.00 6.12
C SER A 72 19.34 9.56 5.76
N VAL A 73 20.30 8.84 5.16
CA VAL A 73 20.15 7.41 4.81
C VAL A 73 20.85 6.52 5.83
N ASN A 74 20.46 5.25 5.85
CA ASN A 74 21.09 4.17 6.62
C ASN A 74 21.13 4.44 8.14
N GLN A 75 20.07 5.05 8.65
CA GLN A 75 19.87 5.27 10.08
C GLN A 75 18.39 5.28 10.43
N PHE A 76 18.05 4.70 11.58
CA PHE A 76 16.69 4.72 12.08
C PHE A 76 16.26 6.09 12.58
N THR A 77 15.04 6.44 12.31
CA THR A 77 14.29 7.51 12.96
C THR A 77 13.05 6.90 13.62
N HIS A 78 12.92 7.08 14.92
CA HIS A 78 11.81 6.54 15.70
C HIS A 78 10.79 7.62 16.03
N VAL A 79 9.50 7.27 15.93
CA VAL A 79 8.39 8.11 16.37
C VAL A 79 8.11 7.78 17.83
N PRO A 80 8.21 8.76 18.76
CA PRO A 80 8.14 8.46 20.18
C PRO A 80 6.71 8.37 20.73
N GLN A 81 5.72 8.92 20.03
CA GLN A 81 4.33 8.97 20.51
C GLN A 81 3.36 9.17 19.34
N PHE A 82 2.09 8.94 19.58
CA PHE A 82 1.05 9.28 18.61
C PHE A 82 0.94 10.79 18.38
N PRO A 83 0.53 11.24 17.18
CA PRO A 83 0.22 12.64 16.96
C PRO A 83 -0.98 13.06 17.82
N ARG A 84 -0.96 14.31 18.27
CA ARG A 84 -2.09 14.90 18.99
C ARG A 84 -3.18 15.36 17.99
N PRO A 85 -4.41 15.61 18.44
CA PRO A 85 -5.51 16.06 17.56
C PRO A 85 -5.26 17.39 16.84
N ASP A 86 -4.38 18.25 17.36
CA ASP A 86 -3.99 19.51 16.74
C ASP A 86 -2.96 19.36 15.60
N ILE A 87 -2.40 18.16 15.43
CA ILE A 87 -1.44 17.86 14.38
C ILE A 87 -2.17 17.48 13.09
N ARG A 88 -2.01 18.30 12.05
CA ARG A 88 -2.67 18.16 10.74
C ARG A 88 -1.71 17.72 9.61
N GLN A 89 -0.56 17.13 9.95
CA GLN A 89 0.44 16.68 8.97
C GLN A 89 0.14 15.30 8.38
N ILE A 90 -0.54 14.44 9.13
CA ILE A 90 -0.84 13.07 8.75
C ILE A 90 -2.35 12.88 8.79
N VAL A 91 -2.94 12.63 7.63
CA VAL A 91 -4.34 12.26 7.51
C VAL A 91 -4.50 10.80 7.95
N ARG A 92 -5.53 10.50 8.71
CA ARG A 92 -5.82 9.19 9.31
C ARG A 92 -4.65 8.62 10.10
N PRO A 93 -4.12 9.40 11.08
CA PRO A 93 -3.00 8.95 11.88
C PRO A 93 -3.32 7.64 12.60
N ASN A 94 -2.30 6.84 12.82
CA ASN A 94 -2.39 5.56 13.51
C ASN A 94 -2.32 5.77 15.02
N ALA A 95 -3.17 5.09 15.78
CA ALA A 95 -3.17 5.04 17.25
C ALA A 95 -2.90 3.63 17.81
N ASP A 96 -2.29 2.76 17.00
CA ASP A 96 -2.04 1.35 17.33
C ASP A 96 -0.55 1.00 17.38
N THR A 97 0.26 1.68 16.56
CA THR A 97 1.68 1.35 16.41
C THR A 97 2.54 2.61 16.42
N LEU A 98 3.72 2.55 17.04
CA LEU A 98 4.75 3.56 16.86
C LEU A 98 5.66 3.16 15.69
N TYR A 99 6.06 4.17 14.91
CA TYR A 99 6.84 3.97 13.71
C TYR A 99 8.34 4.00 13.96
N SER A 100 9.06 3.17 13.21
CA SER A 100 10.52 3.22 13.04
C SER A 100 10.79 3.28 11.55
N THR A 101 11.36 4.36 11.04
CA THR A 101 11.59 4.53 9.61
C THR A 101 13.06 4.73 9.29
N ALA A 102 13.47 4.30 8.09
CA ALA A 102 14.79 4.56 7.56
C ALA A 102 14.77 4.58 6.03
N TRP A 103 15.47 5.54 5.45
CA TRP A 103 15.84 5.50 4.05
C TRP A 103 17.11 4.68 3.89
N LEU A 104 17.15 3.80 2.90
CA LEU A 104 18.27 2.92 2.62
C LEU A 104 18.96 3.37 1.34
N ASP A 105 20.28 3.46 1.37
CA ASP A 105 21.13 3.55 0.20
C ASP A 105 22.02 2.30 0.16
N LEU A 106 21.74 1.45 -0.81
CA LEU A 106 22.33 0.13 -0.99
C LEU A 106 23.35 0.09 -2.14
N ALA A 107 23.67 1.26 -2.73
CA ALA A 107 24.52 1.33 -3.93
C ALA A 107 25.93 0.82 -3.65
N LYS A 108 26.45 1.00 -2.42
CA LYS A 108 27.81 0.65 -2.05
C LYS A 108 27.94 -0.75 -1.47
N GLU A 109 27.11 -1.06 -0.50
CA GLU A 109 27.17 -2.32 0.26
C GLU A 109 25.83 -2.62 0.94
N PRO A 110 25.57 -3.87 1.37
CA PRO A 110 24.38 -4.22 2.14
C PRO A 110 24.29 -3.46 3.45
N ILE A 111 23.07 -3.17 3.87
CA ILE A 111 22.76 -2.61 5.18
C ILE A 111 22.20 -3.72 6.07
N LEU A 112 22.89 -3.95 7.18
CA LEU A 112 22.49 -4.92 8.20
C LEU A 112 21.54 -4.26 9.20
N ILE A 113 20.48 -5.00 9.53
CA ILE A 113 19.43 -4.57 10.44
C ILE A 113 19.27 -5.65 11.51
N HIS A 114 19.46 -5.25 12.75
CA HIS A 114 19.18 -6.06 13.93
C HIS A 114 17.81 -5.74 14.48
N VAL A 115 17.06 -6.76 14.83
CA VAL A 115 15.79 -6.66 15.53
C VAL A 115 15.91 -7.48 16.82
N PRO A 116 15.75 -6.88 18.00
CA PRO A 116 15.78 -7.61 19.26
C PRO A 116 14.54 -8.50 19.41
N ASP A 117 14.57 -9.46 20.34
CA ASP A 117 13.38 -10.19 20.72
C ASP A 117 12.25 -9.24 21.15
N SER A 118 11.10 -9.34 20.51
CA SER A 118 9.96 -8.48 20.80
C SER A 118 9.11 -8.93 21.98
N GLY A 119 9.45 -10.06 22.63
CA GLY A 119 8.66 -10.64 23.72
C GLY A 119 7.23 -11.04 23.27
N GLY A 120 7.08 -11.47 22.03
CA GLY A 120 5.77 -11.80 21.46
C GLY A 120 4.95 -10.60 20.96
N ARG A 121 5.43 -9.36 21.12
CA ARG A 121 4.78 -8.14 20.61
C ARG A 121 4.72 -8.18 19.09
N PHE A 122 3.60 -7.73 18.52
CA PHE A 122 3.51 -7.55 17.07
C PHE A 122 4.43 -6.42 16.62
N TYR A 123 5.22 -6.70 15.62
CA TYR A 123 5.97 -5.72 14.84
C TYR A 123 5.97 -6.12 13.38
N LEU A 124 6.23 -5.14 12.52
CA LEU A 124 6.38 -5.27 11.09
C LEU A 124 7.46 -4.30 10.63
N LEU A 125 8.41 -4.78 9.85
CA LEU A 125 9.37 -3.96 9.10
C LEU A 125 9.07 -4.10 7.62
N GLN A 126 8.27 -3.20 7.07
CA GLN A 126 7.95 -3.17 5.66
C GLN A 126 9.08 -2.51 4.89
N PHE A 127 9.69 -3.25 3.95
CA PHE A 127 10.71 -2.74 3.04
C PHE A 127 10.10 -2.50 1.67
N MET A 128 10.14 -1.28 1.23
CA MET A 128 9.69 -0.86 -0.10
C MET A 128 10.89 -0.47 -0.95
N ASP A 129 10.84 -0.82 -2.22
CA ASP A 129 11.78 -0.34 -3.21
C ASP A 129 11.46 1.09 -3.66
N ALA A 130 12.27 1.66 -4.56
CA ALA A 130 12.05 3.01 -5.06
C ALA A 130 10.77 3.19 -5.88
N TRP A 131 10.16 2.10 -6.35
CA TRP A 131 8.89 2.07 -7.09
C TRP A 131 7.69 1.85 -6.18
N THR A 132 7.88 1.84 -4.86
CA THR A 132 6.86 1.60 -3.82
C THR A 132 6.31 0.17 -3.76
N GLU A 133 7.00 -0.81 -4.38
CA GLU A 133 6.70 -2.22 -4.18
C GLU A 133 7.28 -2.70 -2.85
N THR A 134 6.50 -3.44 -2.08
CA THR A 134 7.00 -4.13 -0.88
C THR A 134 7.72 -5.40 -1.28
N PHE A 135 9.04 -5.42 -1.14
CA PHE A 135 9.85 -6.59 -1.48
C PHE A 135 10.14 -7.53 -0.29
N ALA A 136 10.03 -7.00 0.93
CA ALA A 136 10.16 -7.80 2.15
C ALA A 136 9.36 -7.17 3.30
N ASP A 137 8.87 -8.01 4.21
CA ASP A 137 8.05 -7.61 5.34
C ASP A 137 8.35 -8.43 6.61
N PRO A 138 9.64 -8.48 7.08
CA PRO A 138 9.97 -9.14 8.35
C PRO A 138 9.13 -8.63 9.50
N GLY A 139 8.66 -9.55 10.35
CA GLY A 139 7.81 -9.21 11.47
C GLY A 139 7.19 -10.45 12.11
N LYS A 140 6.33 -10.25 13.09
CA LYS A 140 5.69 -11.35 13.81
C LYS A 140 5.05 -12.39 12.90
N ARG A 141 4.46 -11.95 11.78
CA ARG A 141 3.79 -12.84 10.83
C ARG A 141 4.77 -13.69 10.01
N THR A 142 5.87 -13.10 9.55
CA THR A 142 6.77 -13.70 8.54
C THR A 142 8.02 -14.33 9.12
N THR A 143 8.60 -13.71 10.14
CA THR A 143 9.89 -14.12 10.73
C THR A 143 9.81 -14.43 12.22
N GLY A 144 8.65 -14.24 12.84
CA GLY A 144 8.47 -14.49 14.28
C GLY A 144 8.88 -13.30 15.14
N THR A 145 9.13 -13.57 16.43
CA THR A 145 9.32 -12.53 17.45
C THR A 145 10.70 -12.60 18.14
N THR A 146 11.49 -13.61 17.83
CA THR A 146 12.84 -13.79 18.38
C THR A 146 13.84 -12.82 17.72
N GLU A 147 14.95 -12.58 18.40
CA GLU A 147 16.06 -11.78 17.87
C GLU A 147 16.49 -12.26 16.48
N ALA A 148 16.72 -11.31 15.57
CA ALA A 148 17.12 -11.61 14.20
C ALA A 148 18.01 -10.54 13.58
N TRP A 149 18.83 -10.97 12.61
CA TRP A 149 19.60 -10.10 11.73
C TRP A 149 19.16 -10.24 10.29
N PHE A 150 18.98 -9.13 9.61
CA PHE A 150 18.64 -9.06 8.19
C PHE A 150 19.72 -8.25 7.46
N ALA A 151 20.07 -8.66 6.25
CA ALA A 151 20.89 -7.89 5.33
C ALA A 151 20.02 -7.45 4.13
N VAL A 152 19.79 -6.16 4.00
CA VAL A 152 19.17 -5.60 2.82
C VAL A 152 20.24 -5.40 1.75
N VAL A 153 20.11 -6.09 0.63
CA VAL A 153 21.13 -6.21 -0.40
C VAL A 153 20.67 -5.52 -1.68
N GLY A 154 21.45 -4.56 -2.16
CA GLY A 154 21.16 -3.88 -3.43
C GLY A 154 21.34 -4.80 -4.65
N PRO A 155 20.75 -4.43 -5.81
CA PRO A 155 20.61 -5.33 -6.97
C PRO A 155 21.94 -5.79 -7.55
N ASN A 156 23.00 -5.01 -7.40
CA ASN A 156 24.30 -5.29 -8.03
C ASN A 156 25.34 -5.93 -7.09
N TRP A 157 25.02 -6.11 -5.81
CA TRP A 157 25.96 -6.65 -4.86
C TRP A 157 26.10 -8.18 -4.97
N LYS A 158 27.35 -8.69 -4.98
CA LYS A 158 27.69 -10.11 -5.22
C LYS A 158 28.53 -10.76 -4.12
N GLY A 159 28.67 -10.11 -2.97
CA GLY A 159 29.49 -10.61 -1.86
C GLY A 159 28.83 -11.73 -1.05
N THR A 160 29.49 -12.11 0.04
CA THR A 160 29.03 -13.10 1.01
C THR A 160 28.58 -12.43 2.29
N LEU A 161 27.47 -12.88 2.84
CA LEU A 161 26.93 -12.41 4.13
C LEU A 161 27.47 -13.27 5.28
N PRO A 162 27.51 -12.71 6.51
CA PRO A 162 27.80 -13.51 7.72
C PRO A 162 26.75 -14.62 7.92
N GLU A 163 27.16 -15.69 8.60
CA GLU A 163 26.23 -16.72 9.06
C GLU A 163 25.14 -16.10 9.96
N HIS A 164 23.96 -16.69 9.97
CA HIS A 164 22.78 -16.25 10.75
C HIS A 164 22.19 -14.90 10.36
N VAL A 165 22.62 -14.30 9.25
CA VAL A 165 22.03 -13.07 8.69
C VAL A 165 21.10 -13.46 7.52
N THR A 166 19.83 -13.16 7.66
CA THR A 166 18.84 -13.39 6.59
C THR A 166 18.98 -12.35 5.49
N ARG A 167 19.12 -12.82 4.24
CA ARG A 167 19.25 -11.97 3.06
C ARG A 167 17.88 -11.47 2.60
N LEU A 168 17.76 -10.17 2.34
CA LEU A 168 16.63 -9.51 1.72
C LEU A 168 17.11 -8.80 0.45
N ASP A 169 16.71 -9.29 -0.72
CA ASP A 169 17.14 -8.73 -2.02
C ASP A 169 16.26 -7.55 -2.41
N ALA A 170 16.84 -6.36 -2.40
CA ALA A 170 16.17 -5.14 -2.85
C ALA A 170 16.28 -5.00 -4.38
N PRO A 171 15.16 -4.71 -5.09
CA PRO A 171 15.18 -4.49 -6.54
C PRO A 171 15.88 -3.21 -6.96
N THR A 172 16.00 -2.22 -6.06
CA THR A 172 16.57 -0.89 -6.31
C THR A 172 17.66 -0.53 -5.29
N ASN A 173 18.49 0.46 -5.63
CA ASN A 173 19.52 0.93 -4.69
C ASN A 173 18.96 1.79 -3.56
N ILE A 174 17.89 2.53 -3.83
CA ILE A 174 17.16 3.27 -2.80
C ILE A 174 15.98 2.41 -2.33
N GLY A 175 15.84 2.31 -1.01
CA GLY A 175 14.71 1.65 -0.37
C GLY A 175 14.16 2.48 0.78
N TRP A 176 12.94 2.20 1.18
CA TRP A 176 12.32 2.79 2.35
C TRP A 176 11.83 1.70 3.31
N LEU A 177 12.40 1.69 4.52
CA LEU A 177 11.91 0.89 5.62
C LEU A 177 10.87 1.68 6.39
N LEU A 178 9.68 1.11 6.54
CA LEU A 178 8.60 1.65 7.35
C LEU A 178 8.17 0.61 8.40
N GLY A 179 8.82 0.70 9.56
CA GLY A 179 8.58 -0.19 10.69
C GLY A 179 7.39 0.24 11.53
N ARG A 180 6.65 -0.71 12.06
CA ARG A 180 5.49 -0.53 12.94
C ARG A 180 5.61 -1.45 14.14
N THR A 181 5.57 -0.89 15.35
CA THR A 181 5.62 -1.64 16.61
C THR A 181 4.33 -1.42 17.37
N GLN A 182 3.59 -2.47 17.67
CA GLN A 182 2.36 -2.41 18.45
C GLN A 182 2.59 -1.70 19.77
N THR A 183 1.66 -0.82 20.14
CA THR A 183 1.57 -0.21 21.47
C THR A 183 0.16 -0.29 22.02
N ASN A 184 0.04 -0.46 23.32
CA ASN A 184 -1.22 -0.53 24.05
C ASN A 184 -1.54 0.83 24.71
N GLY A 185 -1.32 1.91 23.97
CA GLY A 185 -1.54 3.27 24.45
C GLY A 185 -0.31 3.89 25.10
N ALA A 186 -0.50 5.10 25.67
CA ALA A 186 0.61 5.89 26.20
C ALA A 186 1.35 5.21 27.37
N SER A 187 0.66 4.43 28.19
CA SER A 187 1.27 3.68 29.31
C SER A 187 2.26 2.59 28.89
N ASP A 188 2.24 2.20 27.60
CA ASP A 188 3.11 1.17 27.04
C ASP A 188 4.29 1.74 26.25
N TYR A 189 4.40 3.07 26.14
CA TYR A 189 5.44 3.70 25.33
C TYR A 189 6.86 3.31 25.76
N ASP A 190 7.13 3.20 27.04
CA ASP A 190 8.46 2.82 27.53
C ASP A 190 8.92 1.43 27.05
N ASN A 191 7.99 0.47 26.99
CA ASN A 191 8.26 -0.86 26.47
C ASN A 191 8.54 -0.82 24.96
N VAL A 192 7.76 -0.03 24.21
CA VAL A 192 7.98 0.16 22.78
C VAL A 192 9.29 0.87 22.50
N HIS A 193 9.61 1.90 23.26
CA HIS A 193 10.88 2.61 23.14
C HIS A 193 12.08 1.70 23.44
N ALA A 194 11.96 0.81 24.44
CA ALA A 194 13.01 -0.17 24.72
C ALA A 194 13.27 -1.09 23.51
N PHE A 195 12.20 -1.59 22.87
CA PHE A 195 12.28 -2.38 21.65
C PHE A 195 12.90 -1.57 20.50
N GLN A 196 12.42 -0.34 20.25
CA GLN A 196 12.95 0.55 19.20
C GLN A 196 14.45 0.85 19.40
N LYS A 197 14.88 1.13 20.64
CA LYS A 197 16.29 1.36 20.98
C LYS A 197 17.18 0.13 20.78
N GLY A 198 16.60 -1.07 20.88
CA GLY A 198 17.30 -2.33 20.61
C GLY A 198 17.49 -2.62 19.13
N MET A 199 16.72 -1.99 18.24
CA MET A 199 16.95 -2.09 16.80
C MET A 199 18.26 -1.40 16.41
N ARG A 200 19.08 -2.06 15.59
CA ARG A 200 20.37 -1.50 15.10
C ARG A 200 20.40 -1.53 13.58
N MET A 201 21.12 -0.58 13.02
CA MET A 201 21.35 -0.49 11.57
C MET A 201 22.80 -0.10 11.32
N MET A 202 23.48 -0.84 10.44
CA MET A 202 24.88 -0.55 10.10
C MET A 202 25.23 -1.10 8.72
N PRO A 203 26.21 -0.54 8.01
CA PRO A 203 26.74 -1.14 6.79
C PRO A 203 27.44 -2.47 7.10
N LEU A 204 27.46 -3.39 6.13
CA LEU A 204 28.10 -4.70 6.28
C LEU A 204 29.57 -4.58 6.71
N SER A 205 30.30 -3.60 6.19
CA SER A 205 31.71 -3.36 6.53
C SER A 205 31.94 -3.00 8.00
N ALA A 206 30.91 -2.59 8.74
CA ALA A 206 30.98 -2.25 10.16
C ALA A 206 30.47 -3.37 11.09
N TYR A 207 29.95 -4.47 10.54
CA TYR A 207 29.42 -5.59 11.33
C TYR A 207 30.53 -6.37 12.04
N PRO A 208 30.33 -6.87 13.29
CA PRO A 208 29.10 -6.74 14.11
C PRO A 208 29.12 -5.54 15.07
N ASN A 209 30.23 -4.78 15.15
CA ASN A 209 30.49 -3.82 16.21
C ASN A 209 30.31 -2.34 15.83
N GLY A 210 29.68 -2.09 14.65
CA GLY A 210 29.45 -0.73 14.18
C GLY A 210 28.58 0.08 15.15
N GLU A 211 28.93 1.35 15.34
CA GLU A 211 28.11 2.27 16.12
C GLU A 211 26.78 2.54 15.43
N GLN A 212 25.71 2.50 16.21
CA GLN A 212 24.39 2.87 15.72
C GLN A 212 24.30 4.40 15.61
N LYS A 213 23.98 4.88 14.41
CA LYS A 213 23.57 6.26 14.20
C LYS A 213 22.04 6.34 14.17
N LEU A 214 21.49 7.23 14.98
CA LEU A 214 20.05 7.53 14.95
C LEU A 214 19.84 8.86 14.24
N GLY A 215 18.84 8.90 13.37
CA GLY A 215 18.31 10.13 12.82
C GLY A 215 17.62 10.96 13.90
N SER A 216 17.43 12.24 13.63
CA SER A 216 16.61 13.09 14.52
C SER A 216 15.23 12.49 14.66
N ALA A 217 14.71 12.41 15.89
CA ALA A 217 13.37 11.93 16.13
C ALA A 217 12.36 12.73 15.27
N LEU A 218 11.45 12.02 14.61
CA LEU A 218 10.37 12.68 13.89
C LEU A 218 9.44 13.35 14.90
N ALA A 219 9.61 14.66 15.06
CA ALA A 219 8.68 15.46 15.82
C ALA A 219 7.52 15.85 14.91
N PHE A 220 6.30 15.51 15.32
CA PHE A 220 5.11 16.07 14.69
C PHE A 220 5.06 17.57 15.02
N GLY A 221 5.23 18.41 14.02
CA GLY A 221 5.18 19.86 14.14
C GLY A 221 4.14 20.46 13.19
N LYS A 222 4.05 21.76 13.10
CA LYS A 222 3.26 22.41 12.04
C LYS A 222 3.98 22.18 10.71
N SER A 223 3.26 21.64 9.70
CA SER A 223 3.78 21.52 8.35
C SER A 223 4.15 22.91 7.84
N VAL A 224 5.38 23.07 7.38
CA VAL A 224 5.83 24.31 6.73
C VAL A 224 5.95 24.00 5.22
N GLY A 225 5.01 24.52 4.45
CA GLY A 225 5.01 24.39 3.00
C GLY A 225 4.20 23.19 2.45
N PRO A 226 4.20 22.99 1.12
CA PRO A 226 3.43 21.95 0.45
C PRO A 226 3.95 20.55 0.76
N THR A 227 3.03 19.59 0.86
CA THR A 227 3.38 18.18 1.06
C THR A 227 4.13 17.59 -0.14
N PRO A 228 4.88 16.47 0.01
CA PRO A 228 5.51 15.84 -1.15
C PRO A 228 4.56 15.57 -2.32
N PRO A 229 3.34 15.02 -2.11
CA PRO A 229 2.37 14.88 -3.19
C PRO A 229 1.97 16.21 -3.85
N ASP A 230 1.84 17.29 -3.07
CA ASP A 230 1.49 18.61 -3.63
C ASP A 230 2.64 19.20 -4.43
N ARG A 231 3.89 18.99 -4.00
CA ARG A 231 5.08 19.41 -4.77
C ARG A 231 5.16 18.66 -6.11
N VAL A 232 4.94 17.33 -6.12
CA VAL A 232 4.95 16.55 -7.36
C VAL A 232 3.81 16.98 -8.30
N LYS A 233 2.62 17.23 -7.74
CA LYS A 233 1.47 17.71 -8.52
C LYS A 233 1.71 19.08 -9.16
N ALA A 234 2.53 19.92 -8.54
CA ALA A 234 2.86 21.26 -9.02
C ALA A 234 4.06 21.29 -9.99
N MET A 235 4.68 20.14 -10.30
CA MET A 235 5.76 20.08 -11.27
C MET A 235 5.22 20.28 -12.69
N GLU A 236 5.94 21.07 -13.49
CA GLU A 236 5.71 21.08 -14.93
C GLU A 236 6.11 19.73 -15.52
N PRO A 237 5.49 19.28 -16.62
CA PRO A 237 5.76 17.97 -17.21
C PRO A 237 7.24 17.70 -17.50
N ASP A 238 7.98 18.66 -18.00
CA ASP A 238 9.42 18.52 -18.30
C ASP A 238 10.23 18.30 -17.02
N ASP A 239 9.97 19.06 -15.96
CA ASP A 239 10.63 18.92 -14.66
C ASP A 239 10.29 17.56 -14.03
N PHE A 240 9.04 17.10 -14.16
CA PHE A 240 8.62 15.81 -13.68
C PHE A 240 9.38 14.65 -14.36
N PHE A 241 9.46 14.67 -15.71
CA PHE A 241 10.17 13.62 -16.43
C PHE A 241 11.69 13.72 -16.29
N ALA A 242 12.25 14.91 -16.09
CA ALA A 242 13.66 15.08 -15.74
C ALA A 242 13.96 14.48 -14.35
N ALA A 243 13.11 14.74 -13.35
CA ALA A 243 13.21 14.13 -12.02
C ALA A 243 13.07 12.60 -12.09
N PHE A 244 12.13 12.10 -12.89
CA PHE A 244 11.92 10.67 -13.14
C PHE A 244 13.17 10.01 -13.74
N ALA A 245 13.71 10.56 -14.84
CA ALA A 245 14.89 10.02 -15.51
C ALA A 245 16.10 9.98 -14.55
N LYS A 246 16.29 11.05 -13.78
CA LYS A 246 17.34 11.14 -12.76
C LYS A 246 17.19 10.05 -11.69
N ALA A 247 15.99 9.85 -11.15
CA ALA A 247 15.72 8.83 -10.14
C ALA A 247 15.92 7.41 -10.67
N MET A 248 15.53 7.16 -11.93
CA MET A 248 15.64 5.87 -12.61
C MET A 248 17.09 5.43 -12.83
N LYS A 249 18.08 6.36 -12.91
CA LYS A 249 19.50 6.00 -13.02
C LYS A 249 20.00 5.16 -11.84
N ALA A 250 19.58 5.49 -10.64
CA ALA A 250 19.96 4.76 -9.42
C ALA A 250 19.02 3.57 -9.14
N ASN A 251 17.81 3.60 -9.68
CA ASN A 251 16.73 2.68 -9.35
C ASN A 251 16.16 2.06 -10.62
N PRO A 252 16.76 0.96 -11.12
CA PRO A 252 16.34 0.37 -12.38
C PRO A 252 14.88 -0.07 -12.34
N PRO A 253 14.17 -0.04 -13.49
CA PRO A 253 12.85 -0.63 -13.64
C PRO A 253 12.83 -2.12 -13.30
N HIS A 254 11.69 -2.64 -12.89
CA HIS A 254 11.50 -4.07 -12.74
C HIS A 254 11.50 -4.77 -14.12
N THR A 255 11.89 -6.04 -14.15
CA THR A 255 11.93 -6.82 -15.41
C THR A 255 10.53 -6.93 -16.06
N SER A 256 9.47 -6.90 -15.27
CA SER A 256 8.08 -6.89 -15.76
C SER A 256 7.72 -5.61 -16.52
N ASP A 257 8.49 -4.53 -16.37
CA ASP A 257 8.21 -3.22 -16.95
C ASP A 257 8.79 -3.03 -18.36
N THR A 258 9.42 -4.09 -18.93
CA THR A 258 10.01 -4.05 -20.28
C THR A 258 9.09 -3.43 -21.35
N PRO A 259 7.77 -3.72 -21.41
CA PRO A 259 6.87 -3.08 -22.37
C PRO A 259 6.74 -1.56 -22.15
N MET A 260 6.72 -1.12 -20.90
CA MET A 260 6.65 0.30 -20.55
C MET A 260 7.95 1.03 -20.91
N ILE A 261 9.10 0.37 -20.75
CA ILE A 261 10.40 0.94 -21.15
C ILE A 261 10.45 1.16 -22.66
N ALA A 262 9.89 0.27 -23.47
CA ALA A 262 9.76 0.47 -24.89
C ALA A 262 8.84 1.67 -25.25
N ASP A 263 7.77 1.87 -24.51
CA ASP A 263 6.90 3.02 -24.65
C ASP A 263 7.61 4.33 -24.25
N LEU A 264 8.36 4.34 -23.13
CA LEU A 264 9.14 5.50 -22.67
C LEU A 264 10.18 5.96 -23.71
N ALA A 265 10.85 5.02 -24.38
CA ALA A 265 11.83 5.34 -25.43
C ALA A 265 11.21 6.13 -26.59
N ARG A 266 9.93 5.92 -26.92
CA ARG A 266 9.17 6.69 -27.91
C ARG A 266 8.93 8.15 -27.51
N LEU A 267 9.00 8.44 -26.20
CA LEU A 267 8.93 9.80 -25.65
C LEU A 267 10.31 10.42 -25.41
N GLY A 268 11.39 9.77 -25.86
CA GLY A 268 12.75 10.24 -25.60
C GLY A 268 13.24 10.00 -24.16
N ILE A 269 12.58 9.11 -23.41
CA ILE A 269 12.96 8.78 -22.04
C ILE A 269 13.62 7.40 -22.03
N VAL A 270 14.92 7.36 -21.73
CA VAL A 270 15.73 6.14 -21.77
C VAL A 270 16.34 5.86 -20.39
N PRO A 271 16.18 4.64 -19.84
CA PRO A 271 16.80 4.28 -18.55
C PRO A 271 18.32 4.50 -18.57
N GLY A 272 18.85 5.16 -17.54
CA GLY A 272 20.27 5.49 -17.42
C GLY A 272 20.71 6.79 -18.07
N GLU A 273 19.87 7.43 -18.89
CA GLU A 273 20.14 8.72 -19.53
C GLU A 273 19.44 9.87 -18.81
N ASP A 274 19.86 11.10 -19.09
CA ASP A 274 19.14 12.30 -18.66
C ASP A 274 18.02 12.62 -19.67
N PHE A 275 16.88 13.04 -19.17
CA PHE A 275 15.82 13.58 -20.02
C PHE A 275 16.14 15.03 -20.37
N ASP A 276 16.08 15.34 -21.66
CA ASP A 276 16.35 16.65 -22.22
C ASP A 276 15.20 17.07 -23.15
N ALA A 277 14.28 17.88 -22.63
CA ALA A 277 13.10 18.33 -23.35
C ALA A 277 13.45 19.09 -24.65
N SER A 278 14.63 19.74 -24.74
CA SER A 278 15.06 20.48 -25.93
C SER A 278 15.34 19.59 -27.15
N LYS A 279 15.44 18.26 -26.94
CA LYS A 279 15.67 17.28 -28.01
C LYS A 279 14.39 16.63 -28.51
N LEU A 280 13.26 16.93 -27.91
CA LEU A 280 11.97 16.38 -28.32
C LEU A 280 11.50 16.96 -29.66
N SER A 281 10.80 16.13 -30.43
CA SER A 281 9.99 16.64 -31.54
C SER A 281 8.77 17.39 -30.97
N GLN A 282 8.20 18.29 -31.77
CA GLN A 282 6.99 19.03 -31.41
C GLN A 282 5.83 18.06 -31.01
N GLU A 283 5.72 16.92 -31.69
CA GLU A 283 4.72 15.90 -31.39
C GLU A 283 4.94 15.24 -30.01
N GLN A 284 6.20 14.93 -29.68
CA GLN A 284 6.56 14.37 -28.36
C GLN A 284 6.31 15.40 -27.25
N GLU A 285 6.70 16.64 -27.43
CA GLU A 285 6.47 17.72 -26.46
C GLU A 285 4.98 17.93 -26.19
N GLN A 286 4.15 18.00 -27.23
CA GLN A 286 2.70 18.11 -27.10
C GLN A 286 2.10 16.90 -26.39
N ALA A 287 2.54 15.68 -26.75
CA ALA A 287 2.07 14.45 -26.13
C ALA A 287 2.40 14.40 -24.63
N ILE A 288 3.63 14.74 -24.25
CA ILE A 288 4.09 14.78 -22.85
C ILE A 288 3.27 15.78 -22.05
N ASN A 289 3.09 17.00 -22.55
CA ASN A 289 2.33 18.04 -21.85
C ASN A 289 0.86 17.63 -21.64
N GLN A 290 0.18 17.18 -22.68
CA GLN A 290 -1.23 16.81 -22.60
C GLN A 290 -1.42 15.52 -21.79
N GLY A 291 -0.58 14.50 -22.03
CA GLY A 291 -0.65 13.22 -21.34
C GLY A 291 -0.38 13.31 -19.84
N ALA A 292 0.60 14.14 -19.41
CA ALA A 292 0.89 14.34 -17.99
C ALA A 292 -0.31 14.98 -17.24
N HIS A 293 -0.92 16.00 -17.83
CA HIS A 293 -2.10 16.65 -17.25
C HIS A 293 -3.31 15.68 -17.18
N ALA A 294 -3.56 14.92 -18.25
CA ALA A 294 -4.63 13.92 -18.28
C ALA A 294 -4.41 12.83 -17.22
N ALA A 295 -3.17 12.34 -17.11
CA ALA A 295 -2.78 11.33 -16.11
C ALA A 295 -2.97 11.80 -14.68
N SER A 296 -2.51 13.01 -14.35
CA SER A 296 -2.68 13.60 -13.02
C SER A 296 -4.16 13.70 -12.64
N ALA A 297 -4.99 14.20 -13.55
CA ALA A 297 -6.45 14.25 -13.34
C ALA A 297 -7.07 12.87 -13.13
N ARG A 298 -6.64 11.86 -13.88
CA ARG A 298 -7.14 10.49 -13.80
C ARG A 298 -6.77 9.81 -12.49
N VAL A 299 -5.56 10.03 -11.97
CA VAL A 299 -5.16 9.54 -10.64
C VAL A 299 -6.06 10.15 -9.55
N GLU A 300 -6.29 11.47 -9.57
CA GLU A 300 -7.17 12.14 -8.61
C GLU A 300 -8.64 11.67 -8.72
N GLN A 301 -9.14 11.44 -9.93
CA GLN A 301 -10.48 10.86 -10.15
C GLN A 301 -10.61 9.46 -9.53
N MET A 302 -9.59 8.61 -9.70
CA MET A 302 -9.59 7.27 -9.10
C MET A 302 -9.63 7.34 -7.57
N ILE A 303 -8.85 8.23 -6.96
CA ILE A 303 -8.84 8.42 -5.50
C ILE A 303 -10.20 8.93 -5.03
N THR A 304 -10.76 9.92 -5.70
CA THR A 304 -12.08 10.49 -5.38
C THR A 304 -13.19 9.45 -5.48
N ALA A 305 -13.18 8.63 -6.55
CA ALA A 305 -14.14 7.55 -6.73
C ALA A 305 -14.05 6.47 -5.65
N ALA A 306 -12.82 6.18 -5.20
CA ALA A 306 -12.59 5.23 -4.11
C ALA A 306 -12.99 5.79 -2.74
N ALA A 307 -12.88 7.11 -2.54
CA ALA A 307 -13.28 7.79 -1.31
C ALA A 307 -14.79 8.11 -1.28
N ALA A 308 -15.53 7.91 -2.39
CA ALA A 308 -16.95 8.21 -2.46
C ALA A 308 -17.72 7.46 -1.38
N THR A 309 -18.58 8.18 -0.67
CA THR A 309 -19.41 7.65 0.41
C THR A 309 -20.31 6.55 -0.11
N LYS A 310 -20.17 5.37 0.47
CA LYS A 310 -21.04 4.21 0.22
C LYS A 310 -21.57 3.72 1.55
N PRO A 311 -22.81 3.18 1.58
CA PRO A 311 -23.28 2.47 2.78
C PRO A 311 -22.31 1.35 3.13
N GLY A 312 -22.04 1.16 4.43
CA GLY A 312 -21.15 0.12 4.94
C GLY A 312 -19.67 0.49 4.93
N TRP A 313 -18.83 -0.54 4.90
CA TRP A 313 -17.39 -0.43 5.00
C TRP A 313 -16.72 -0.57 3.62
N ALA A 314 -15.80 0.32 3.33
CA ALA A 314 -15.03 0.32 2.09
C ALA A 314 -13.53 0.44 2.36
N GLY A 315 -12.73 -0.20 1.53
CA GLY A 315 -11.27 -0.11 1.58
C GLY A 315 -10.61 -0.82 0.42
N PHE A 316 -9.34 -0.52 0.21
CA PHE A 316 -8.50 -1.26 -0.72
C PHE A 316 -7.91 -2.47 0.01
N ASN A 317 -8.05 -3.65 -0.56
CA ASN A 317 -7.57 -4.88 0.08
C ASN A 317 -6.85 -5.85 -0.87
N LYS A 318 -6.74 -5.52 -2.17
CA LYS A 318 -6.08 -6.41 -3.12
C LYS A 318 -4.83 -5.77 -3.70
N ASN A 319 -3.73 -6.52 -3.66
CA ASN A 319 -2.44 -6.16 -4.27
C ASN A 319 -1.81 -4.85 -3.77
N ILE A 320 -2.23 -4.31 -2.62
CA ILE A 320 -1.55 -3.17 -2.02
C ILE A 320 -0.12 -3.60 -1.66
N GLY A 321 0.84 -2.74 -1.99
CA GLY A 321 2.25 -3.02 -1.77
C GLY A 321 2.88 -4.02 -2.76
N ARG A 322 2.08 -4.70 -3.60
CA ARG A 322 2.52 -5.66 -4.62
C ARG A 322 1.73 -5.44 -5.91
N TYR A 323 2.01 -4.34 -6.58
CA TYR A 323 1.19 -3.85 -7.71
C TYR A 323 1.55 -4.51 -9.03
N GLY A 324 2.81 -4.95 -9.20
CA GLY A 324 3.34 -5.46 -10.46
C GLY A 324 3.16 -4.44 -11.58
N THR A 325 2.50 -4.81 -12.67
CA THR A 325 2.22 -3.91 -13.80
C THR A 325 0.92 -3.12 -13.67
N ASN A 326 0.26 -3.16 -12.53
CA ASN A 326 -0.91 -2.30 -12.27
C ASN A 326 -0.46 -0.89 -11.85
N TYR A 327 0.11 -0.16 -12.80
CA TYR A 327 0.70 1.16 -12.58
C TYR A 327 -0.30 2.18 -12.02
N MET A 328 -1.56 2.13 -12.45
CA MET A 328 -2.59 3.02 -11.94
C MET A 328 -2.87 2.80 -10.44
N ALA A 329 -3.00 1.56 -10.00
CA ALA A 329 -3.17 1.27 -8.59
C ALA A 329 -1.94 1.70 -7.78
N ARG A 330 -0.72 1.45 -8.29
CA ARG A 330 0.54 1.88 -7.68
C ARG A 330 0.58 3.41 -7.52
N ALA A 331 0.28 4.16 -8.57
CA ALA A 331 0.26 5.63 -8.55
C ALA A 331 -0.81 6.17 -7.59
N ALA A 332 -2.02 5.64 -7.63
CA ALA A 332 -3.12 6.08 -6.76
C ALA A 332 -2.80 5.82 -5.27
N ILE A 333 -2.28 4.64 -4.93
CA ILE A 333 -1.89 4.33 -3.55
C ILE A 333 -0.67 5.16 -3.13
N ALA A 334 0.33 5.35 -4.00
CA ALA A 334 1.45 6.25 -3.71
C ALA A 334 0.94 7.67 -3.40
N ARG A 335 0.01 8.21 -4.19
CA ARG A 335 -0.56 9.55 -4.01
C ARG A 335 -1.36 9.70 -2.72
N PHE A 336 -2.15 8.68 -2.36
CA PHE A 336 -3.13 8.76 -1.27
C PHE A 336 -2.64 8.16 0.05
N ALA A 337 -1.88 7.06 0.00
CA ALA A 337 -1.51 6.25 1.17
C ALA A 337 -0.13 5.59 0.99
N ILE A 338 0.87 6.37 0.58
CA ILE A 338 2.23 5.84 0.41
C ILE A 338 2.68 5.09 1.66
N GLY A 339 3.23 3.90 1.48
CA GLY A 339 3.61 3.02 2.59
C GLY A 339 2.47 2.20 3.17
N ALA A 340 1.32 2.08 2.46
CA ALA A 340 0.26 1.15 2.84
C ALA A 340 0.78 -0.29 2.87
N ASN A 341 0.32 -1.06 3.86
CA ASN A 341 0.75 -2.43 4.10
C ASN A 341 0.21 -3.40 3.04
N PRO A 342 0.96 -4.49 2.76
CA PRO A 342 0.37 -5.67 2.15
C PRO A 342 -0.85 -6.17 2.95
N PRO A 343 -1.90 -6.68 2.30
CA PRO A 343 -3.15 -7.09 2.97
C PRO A 343 -2.94 -8.15 4.05
N GLU A 344 -1.96 -9.02 3.87
CA GLU A 344 -1.63 -10.08 4.84
C GLU A 344 -1.09 -9.52 6.17
N ASP A 345 -0.54 -8.30 6.15
CA ASP A 345 -0.05 -7.62 7.35
C ASP A 345 -1.11 -6.77 8.02
N ALA A 346 -1.87 -5.99 7.22
CA ALA A 346 -2.96 -5.18 7.75
C ALA A 346 -3.97 -4.78 6.67
N ILE A 347 -5.24 -4.80 7.01
CA ILE A 347 -6.34 -4.28 6.20
C ILE A 347 -7.01 -3.12 6.95
N TYR A 348 -7.34 -2.07 6.20
CA TYR A 348 -8.01 -0.88 6.69
C TYR A 348 -9.32 -0.66 5.94
N LEU A 349 -10.45 -0.72 6.66
CA LEU A 349 -11.75 -0.41 6.09
C LEU A 349 -12.30 0.85 6.73
N ASN A 350 -12.94 1.68 5.91
CA ASN A 350 -13.47 2.98 6.31
C ASN A 350 -14.97 3.01 6.18
N SER A 351 -15.64 3.70 7.10
CA SER A 351 -17.06 4.00 7.00
C SER A 351 -17.34 5.44 7.40
N SER A 352 -18.15 6.13 6.61
CA SER A 352 -18.65 7.48 6.88
C SER A 352 -20.17 7.54 7.00
N ALA A 353 -20.84 6.36 6.93
CA ALA A 353 -22.29 6.25 6.97
C ALA A 353 -22.75 5.11 7.88
N ASP A 354 -23.96 5.24 8.42
CA ASP A 354 -24.63 4.18 9.18
C ASP A 354 -25.23 3.11 8.26
N GLY A 355 -25.85 2.08 8.83
CA GLY A 355 -26.47 0.99 8.08
C GLY A 355 -27.64 1.42 7.17
N ALA A 356 -28.21 2.60 7.40
CA ALA A 356 -29.22 3.22 6.54
C ALA A 356 -28.62 4.14 5.45
N GLY A 357 -27.29 4.24 5.37
CA GLY A 357 -26.58 5.10 4.41
C GLY A 357 -26.57 6.58 4.79
N GLN A 358 -26.92 6.93 6.02
CA GLN A 358 -26.87 8.31 6.50
C GLN A 358 -25.47 8.64 7.02
N LEU A 359 -24.97 9.85 6.72
CA LEU A 359 -23.65 10.29 7.21
C LEU A 359 -23.59 10.25 8.74
N LEU A 360 -22.45 9.80 9.27
CA LEU A 360 -22.21 9.74 10.69
C LEU A 360 -22.08 11.17 11.26
N SER A 361 -22.84 11.44 12.31
CA SER A 361 -22.86 12.74 13.01
C SER A 361 -22.74 12.53 14.51
N GLY A 362 -21.86 13.29 15.17
CA GLY A 362 -21.70 13.26 16.62
C GLY A 362 -22.92 13.75 17.41
N THR A 363 -23.90 14.36 16.74
CA THR A 363 -25.20 14.69 17.36
C THR A 363 -26.11 13.46 17.53
N MET A 364 -25.74 12.33 16.96
CA MET A 364 -26.44 11.06 17.04
C MET A 364 -25.62 10.07 17.87
N ARG A 365 -26.27 9.00 18.29
CA ARG A 365 -25.66 7.90 19.02
C ARG A 365 -25.67 6.65 18.13
N TYR A 366 -24.57 5.93 18.11
CA TYR A 366 -24.44 4.71 17.29
C TYR A 366 -23.91 3.57 18.13
N ARG A 367 -24.32 2.37 17.74
CA ARG A 367 -23.79 1.10 18.23
C ARG A 367 -23.28 0.30 17.05
N MET A 368 -22.15 -0.37 17.25
CA MET A 368 -21.64 -1.43 16.38
C MET A 368 -21.69 -2.72 17.18
N HIS A 369 -22.51 -3.66 16.74
CA HIS A 369 -22.73 -4.92 17.41
C HIS A 369 -21.99 -6.04 16.68
N PHE A 370 -21.09 -6.72 17.39
CA PHE A 370 -20.43 -7.93 16.92
C PHE A 370 -21.05 -9.13 17.61
N ASP A 371 -21.76 -9.97 16.87
CA ASP A 371 -22.09 -11.32 17.37
C ASP A 371 -20.79 -12.06 17.75
N LYS A 372 -20.86 -12.94 18.73
CA LYS A 372 -19.69 -13.73 19.18
C LYS A 372 -18.96 -14.43 18.03
N ALA A 373 -19.72 -14.95 17.04
CA ALA A 373 -19.18 -15.69 15.90
C ALA A 373 -18.56 -14.80 14.82
N VAL A 374 -18.77 -13.47 14.89
CA VAL A 374 -18.30 -12.51 13.87
C VAL A 374 -17.38 -11.45 14.45
N LEU A 375 -16.78 -11.67 15.60
CA LEU A 375 -15.67 -10.89 16.10
C LEU A 375 -14.57 -10.84 15.03
N PRO A 376 -13.79 -9.72 14.90
CA PRO A 376 -12.77 -9.60 13.87
C PRO A 376 -11.76 -10.76 13.89
N PRO A 377 -11.69 -11.62 12.84
CA PRO A 377 -10.79 -12.78 12.82
C PRO A 377 -9.38 -12.36 12.43
N VAL A 378 -8.60 -11.94 13.41
CA VAL A 378 -7.21 -11.51 13.26
C VAL A 378 -6.28 -12.30 14.18
N ARG A 379 -5.02 -12.48 13.76
CA ARG A 379 -4.01 -13.18 14.56
C ARG A 379 -3.16 -12.25 15.40
N ALA A 380 -3.18 -10.95 15.10
CA ALA A 380 -2.48 -9.97 15.91
C ALA A 380 -3.47 -9.18 16.78
N PHE A 381 -4.12 -8.17 16.21
CA PHE A 381 -5.10 -7.33 16.93
C PHE A 381 -5.95 -6.53 15.94
N TRP A 382 -7.04 -5.96 16.43
CA TRP A 382 -7.88 -5.02 15.68
C TRP A 382 -8.16 -3.75 16.47
N SER A 383 -8.51 -2.68 15.77
CA SER A 383 -8.95 -1.42 16.37
C SER A 383 -9.96 -0.68 15.49
N LEU A 384 -10.79 0.14 16.14
CA LEU A 384 -11.64 1.15 15.52
C LEU A 384 -11.10 2.52 15.91
N THR A 385 -10.90 3.41 14.94
CA THR A 385 -10.45 4.79 15.17
C THR A 385 -11.50 5.75 14.64
N ALA A 386 -11.85 6.78 15.43
CA ALA A 386 -12.74 7.86 15.01
C ALA A 386 -11.92 9.08 14.56
N TYR A 387 -12.31 9.64 13.41
CA TYR A 387 -11.72 10.85 12.85
C TYR A 387 -12.80 11.92 12.58
N ASP A 388 -12.39 13.18 12.64
CA ASP A 388 -13.22 14.27 12.13
C ASP A 388 -13.45 14.13 10.60
N LYS A 389 -14.27 15.03 10.03
CA LYS A 389 -14.59 15.02 8.59
C LYS A 389 -13.37 15.12 7.69
N ASP A 390 -12.25 15.66 8.18
CA ASP A 390 -11.00 15.88 7.45
C ASP A 390 -9.98 14.75 7.69
N GLY A 391 -10.33 13.77 8.53
CA GLY A 391 -9.49 12.59 8.78
C GLY A 391 -8.47 12.76 9.91
N TYR A 392 -8.70 13.64 10.87
CA TYR A 392 -7.81 13.83 12.02
C TYR A 392 -8.45 13.36 13.32
N PHE A 393 -7.63 13.05 14.32
CA PHE A 393 -8.14 12.63 15.63
C PHE A 393 -9.08 13.69 16.22
N ILE A 394 -10.16 13.22 16.83
CA ILE A 394 -11.15 14.03 17.51
C ILE A 394 -10.69 14.24 18.95
N ALA A 395 -10.43 15.50 19.34
CA ALA A 395 -10.11 15.83 20.72
C ALA A 395 -11.26 15.43 21.65
N ASN A 396 -10.95 14.73 22.74
CA ASN A 396 -11.94 14.29 23.70
C ASN A 396 -11.37 14.22 25.12
N PRO A 397 -12.23 14.30 26.18
CA PRO A 397 -11.78 14.40 27.57
C PRO A 397 -10.97 13.21 28.07
N ILE A 398 -11.19 12.02 27.53
CA ILE A 398 -10.51 10.77 27.95
C ILE A 398 -9.32 10.44 27.05
N GLN A 399 -8.98 11.28 26.08
CA GLN A 399 -7.88 11.12 25.13
C GLN A 399 -7.89 9.74 24.41
N ARG A 400 -9.09 9.18 24.21
CA ARG A 400 -9.28 7.91 23.50
C ARG A 400 -9.57 8.16 22.03
N TYR A 401 -8.62 7.82 21.16
CA TYR A 401 -8.72 8.01 19.70
C TYR A 401 -9.03 6.71 18.96
N ALA A 402 -8.73 5.59 19.60
CA ALA A 402 -9.03 4.25 19.11
C ALA A 402 -9.58 3.37 20.24
N ILE A 403 -10.27 2.30 19.85
CA ILE A 403 -10.75 1.24 20.73
C ILE A 403 -10.65 -0.11 20.00
N GLY A 404 -10.25 -1.16 20.69
CA GLY A 404 -10.07 -2.48 20.08
C GLY A 404 -9.86 -3.59 21.11
N ASP A 405 -9.43 -4.78 20.64
CA ASP A 405 -9.27 -5.97 21.48
C ASP A 405 -8.18 -5.87 22.57
N ARG A 406 -7.36 -4.82 22.52
CA ARG A 406 -6.34 -4.53 23.55
C ARG A 406 -6.87 -3.68 24.70
N ASP A 407 -8.12 -3.20 24.59
CA ASP A 407 -8.80 -2.42 25.63
C ASP A 407 -9.58 -3.33 26.59
N PRO A 408 -9.88 -2.88 27.81
CA PRO A 408 -10.67 -3.66 28.79
C PRO A 408 -12.17 -3.67 28.41
N LEU A 409 -12.50 -4.26 27.24
CA LEU A 409 -13.86 -4.31 26.73
C LEU A 409 -14.76 -5.19 27.59
N LYS A 410 -16.00 -4.74 27.80
CA LYS A 410 -17.06 -5.54 28.42
C LYS A 410 -17.87 -6.24 27.33
N PHE A 411 -17.86 -7.57 27.38
CA PHE A 411 -18.69 -8.40 26.52
C PHE A 411 -20.07 -8.60 27.12
N ASN A 412 -21.06 -8.78 26.26
CA ASN A 412 -22.41 -9.15 26.68
C ASN A 412 -22.44 -10.58 27.23
N PRO A 413 -23.48 -10.99 28.03
CA PRO A 413 -23.56 -12.33 28.62
C PRO A 413 -23.52 -13.49 27.62
N ASP A 414 -23.94 -13.25 26.36
CA ASP A 414 -23.91 -14.23 25.26
C ASP A 414 -22.55 -14.30 24.54
N GLY A 415 -21.61 -13.43 24.94
CA GLY A 415 -20.28 -13.30 24.33
C GLY A 415 -20.22 -12.38 23.10
N SER A 416 -21.30 -11.70 22.75
CA SER A 416 -21.30 -10.61 21.76
C SER A 416 -20.64 -9.34 22.32
N LEU A 417 -20.32 -8.39 21.44
CA LEU A 417 -19.62 -7.16 21.81
C LEU A 417 -20.32 -5.94 21.20
N ASP A 418 -20.65 -4.97 22.04
CA ASP A 418 -21.15 -3.67 21.61
C ASP A 418 -20.08 -2.59 21.74
N ILE A 419 -19.84 -1.82 20.69
CA ILE A 419 -19.01 -0.61 20.70
C ILE A 419 -19.91 0.60 20.44
N TYR A 420 -19.76 1.62 21.27
CA TYR A 420 -20.60 2.84 21.23
C TYR A 420 -19.83 4.02 20.65
N PHE A 421 -20.48 4.79 19.77
CA PHE A 421 -19.93 6.01 19.17
C PHE A 421 -20.91 7.16 19.41
N GLN A 422 -20.49 8.11 20.19
CA GLN A 422 -21.27 9.32 20.52
C GLN A 422 -20.35 10.38 21.15
N SER A 423 -20.78 11.64 21.17
CA SER A 423 -19.97 12.72 21.74
C SER A 423 -19.90 12.66 23.27
N GLN A 424 -21.02 12.34 23.93
CA GLN A 424 -21.12 12.31 25.38
C GLN A 424 -20.85 10.92 25.95
N ASN A 425 -20.34 10.85 27.17
CA ASN A 425 -20.13 9.60 27.89
C ASN A 425 -21.47 8.85 28.05
N PRO A 426 -21.54 7.58 27.62
CA PRO A 426 -22.78 6.78 27.70
C PRO A 426 -23.10 6.27 29.11
N GLY A 427 -22.30 6.63 30.11
CA GLY A 427 -22.42 6.17 31.49
C GLY A 427 -21.44 5.03 31.85
N PRO A 428 -21.23 4.77 33.14
CA PRO A 428 -20.16 3.90 33.66
C PRO A 428 -20.23 2.45 33.13
N GLU A 429 -21.45 1.95 32.85
CA GLU A 429 -21.62 0.59 32.34
C GLU A 429 -21.13 0.40 30.90
N LYS A 430 -21.09 1.48 30.10
CA LYS A 430 -20.73 1.46 28.67
C LYS A 430 -19.42 2.18 28.35
N GLU A 431 -18.83 2.90 29.31
CA GLU A 431 -17.66 3.72 29.08
C GLU A 431 -16.44 2.93 28.60
N SER A 432 -16.25 1.68 29.06
CA SER A 432 -15.16 0.81 28.58
C SER A 432 -15.26 0.52 27.09
N ASN A 433 -16.48 0.51 26.53
CA ASN A 433 -16.77 0.21 25.13
C ASN A 433 -17.11 1.47 24.30
N TRP A 434 -16.82 2.65 24.81
CA TRP A 434 -17.15 3.91 24.16
C TRP A 434 -15.95 4.54 23.45
N LEU A 435 -16.13 4.88 22.18
CA LEU A 435 -15.20 5.71 21.41
C LEU A 435 -15.86 7.08 21.14
N PRO A 436 -15.33 8.17 21.71
CA PRO A 436 -15.88 9.52 21.50
C PRO A 436 -15.84 9.95 20.04
N SER A 437 -16.98 10.43 19.50
CA SER A 437 -17.12 10.86 18.10
C SER A 437 -17.06 12.37 17.90
N GLY A 438 -16.94 13.17 18.99
CA GLY A 438 -17.11 14.62 18.91
C GLY A 438 -18.55 15.01 18.51
N ASP A 439 -18.78 16.29 18.24
CA ASP A 439 -20.13 16.83 17.95
C ASP A 439 -20.38 16.98 16.44
N GLY A 440 -19.33 16.95 15.61
CA GLY A 440 -19.40 17.15 14.16
C GLY A 440 -19.64 15.89 13.36
N THR A 441 -19.59 16.00 12.04
CA THR A 441 -19.50 14.85 11.15
C THR A 441 -18.19 14.11 11.41
N PHE A 442 -18.27 12.77 11.50
CA PHE A 442 -17.12 11.92 11.73
C PHE A 442 -17.08 10.73 10.80
N ASN A 443 -15.98 10.04 10.76
CA ASN A 443 -15.82 8.79 10.05
C ASN A 443 -14.97 7.82 10.89
N LEU A 444 -15.09 6.55 10.56
CA LEU A 444 -14.43 5.47 11.27
C LEU A 444 -13.45 4.75 10.34
N THR A 445 -12.37 4.26 10.92
CA THR A 445 -11.51 3.26 10.29
C THR A 445 -11.39 2.06 11.21
N ILE A 446 -11.73 0.87 10.72
CA ILE A 446 -11.34 -0.38 11.36
C ILE A 446 -10.01 -0.83 10.78
N ARG A 447 -9.08 -1.17 11.68
CA ARG A 447 -7.77 -1.73 11.33
C ARG A 447 -7.68 -3.16 11.82
N LEU A 448 -7.27 -4.05 10.92
CA LEU A 448 -7.24 -5.50 11.12
C LEU A 448 -5.79 -5.95 10.85
N TYR A 449 -5.03 -6.19 11.91
CA TYR A 449 -3.62 -6.56 11.81
C TYR A 449 -3.43 -8.08 11.82
N TRP A 450 -2.67 -8.59 10.85
CA TRP A 450 -2.51 -10.00 10.54
C TRP A 450 -3.88 -10.69 10.38
N PRO A 451 -4.67 -10.23 9.41
CA PRO A 451 -6.03 -10.73 9.19
C PRO A 451 -6.02 -12.20 8.78
N GLU A 452 -7.06 -12.93 9.18
CA GLU A 452 -7.29 -14.28 8.72
C GLU A 452 -7.93 -14.33 7.33
N GLU A 453 -7.96 -15.52 6.73
CA GLU A 453 -8.43 -15.74 5.37
C GLU A 453 -9.85 -15.19 5.11
N ALA A 454 -10.73 -15.23 6.08
CA ALA A 454 -12.09 -14.71 5.96
C ALA A 454 -12.14 -13.21 5.66
N ILE A 455 -11.18 -12.43 6.18
CA ILE A 455 -11.03 -11.01 5.85
C ILE A 455 -10.38 -10.85 4.47
N LEU A 456 -9.31 -11.60 4.19
CA LEU A 456 -8.55 -11.51 2.95
C LEU A 456 -9.39 -11.84 1.71
N ASN A 457 -10.26 -12.84 1.79
CA ASN A 457 -11.14 -13.25 0.70
C ASN A 457 -12.47 -12.51 0.67
N GLY A 458 -12.75 -11.66 1.68
CA GLY A 458 -13.96 -10.83 1.76
C GLY A 458 -15.22 -11.59 2.18
N THR A 459 -15.11 -12.73 2.85
CA THR A 459 -16.26 -13.45 3.44
C THR A 459 -16.66 -12.89 4.79
N TRP A 460 -15.74 -12.23 5.51
CA TRP A 460 -16.01 -11.47 6.71
C TRP A 460 -16.06 -9.97 6.41
N HIS A 461 -17.07 -9.31 6.96
CA HIS A 461 -17.21 -7.85 6.91
C HIS A 461 -17.53 -7.31 8.29
N PRO A 462 -17.06 -6.08 8.64
CA PRO A 462 -17.48 -5.42 9.86
C PRO A 462 -19.00 -5.20 9.87
N PRO A 463 -19.67 -5.33 11.03
CA PRO A 463 -21.07 -4.98 11.15
C PRO A 463 -21.36 -3.53 10.77
N ALA A 464 -22.58 -3.26 10.34
CA ALA A 464 -23.03 -1.88 10.11
C ALA A 464 -23.20 -1.13 11.43
N LEU A 465 -23.07 0.20 11.38
CA LEU A 465 -23.40 1.04 12.53
C LEU A 465 -24.93 1.23 12.60
N GLU A 466 -25.49 0.96 13.76
CA GLU A 466 -26.89 1.17 14.05
C GLU A 466 -27.07 2.48 14.82
N ARG A 467 -28.01 3.31 14.41
CA ARG A 467 -28.41 4.46 15.20
C ARG A 467 -29.26 3.97 16.38
N ILE A 468 -28.92 4.45 17.59
CA ILE A 468 -29.64 4.14 18.82
C ILE A 468 -30.25 5.42 19.43
N PRO A 469 -31.30 5.28 20.27
CA PRO A 469 -31.97 6.42 20.91
C PRO A 469 -31.06 7.30 21.76
#